data_2b40eaf39496d5b0494a944d6c09f3f7
#
_entry.id   2b40eaf39496d5b0494a944d6c09f3f7
#
_cell.length_a   1.000
_cell.length_b   1.000
_cell.length_c   1.000
_cell.angle_alpha   90.00
_cell.angle_beta   90.00
_cell.angle_gamma   90.00
#
_symmetry.space_group_name_H-M   'P 1'
#
loop_
_entity.id
_entity.type
_entity.pdbx_description
1 polymer ?
#
loop_
_entity_poly.entity_id
_entity_poly.type
_entity_poly.pdbx_seq_one_letter_code
_entity_poly.pdbx_strand_id
1 'polypeptide(L)' 'MESKIDIISTVKIQYSPDLYKVVDALNRSLKDKDLMFGLALDKEDQNKAIFTIYRT' A
#
# COMPACT_ATOMS: atom_id res chain seq x y z
N MET A 1 -25.73 0.69 -1.27
CA MET A 1 -24.69 0.19 -0.46
C MET A 1 -23.36 0.78 -0.77
N GLU A 2 -22.67 1.22 0.19
CA GLU A 2 -21.40 1.79 -0.05
C GLU A 2 -20.34 0.98 0.54
N SER A 3 -19.24 0.89 -0.14
CA SER A 3 -18.11 0.24 0.44
C SER A 3 -17.21 1.31 0.99
N LYS A 4 -16.86 1.16 2.24
CA LYS A 4 -15.97 2.09 2.87
C LYS A 4 -14.59 1.49 2.92
N ILE A 5 -13.64 2.29 2.50
CA ILE A 5 -12.23 1.91 2.59
C ILE A 5 -11.60 2.84 3.59
N ASP A 6 -11.13 2.27 4.69
CA ASP A 6 -10.49 3.06 5.73
C ASP A 6 -8.98 2.96 5.60
N ILE A 7 -8.32 4.09 5.68
CA ILE A 7 -6.86 4.11 5.69
C ILE A 7 -6.40 3.87 7.12
N ILE A 8 -5.67 2.76 7.31
CA ILE A 8 -5.17 2.42 8.62
C ILE A 8 -3.83 3.12 8.87
N SER A 9 -2.99 3.16 7.87
CA SER A 9 -1.65 3.72 8.04
C SER A 9 -1.10 4.15 6.69
N THR A 10 -0.30 5.21 6.72
CA THR A 10 0.39 5.70 5.53
C THR A 10 1.80 6.05 5.94
N VAL A 11 2.79 5.54 5.21
CA VAL A 11 4.19 5.86 5.50
C VAL A 11 4.89 6.21 4.21
N LYS A 12 5.85 7.11 4.31
CA LYS A 12 6.70 7.46 3.19
C LYS A 12 8.00 6.70 3.35
N ILE A 13 8.40 5.97 2.32
CA ILE A 13 9.56 5.11 2.38
C ILE A 13 10.43 5.34 1.15
N GLN A 14 11.65 4.83 1.21
CA GLN A 14 12.57 4.87 0.10
C GLN A 14 12.01 4.01 -1.02
N TYR A 15 11.97 4.54 -2.24
CA TYR A 15 11.47 3.78 -3.37
C TYR A 15 12.50 2.73 -3.79
N SER A 16 12.00 1.55 -4.12
CA SER A 16 12.80 0.49 -4.69
C SER A 16 11.88 -0.31 -5.60
N PRO A 17 12.37 -0.77 -6.77
CA PRO A 17 11.52 -1.60 -7.63
C PRO A 17 11.01 -2.86 -6.95
N ASP A 18 11.75 -3.37 -5.98
CA ASP A 18 11.32 -4.58 -5.28
C ASP A 18 10.14 -4.35 -4.36
N LEU A 19 9.81 -3.09 -4.08
CA LEU A 19 8.67 -2.80 -3.22
C LEU A 19 7.36 -3.33 -3.80
N TYR A 20 7.23 -3.33 -5.12
CA TYR A 20 6.01 -3.85 -5.73
C TYR A 20 5.87 -5.34 -5.48
N LYS A 21 6.98 -6.05 -5.40
CA LYS A 21 6.94 -7.47 -5.08
C LYS A 21 6.48 -7.70 -3.65
N VAL A 22 6.93 -6.85 -2.74
CA VAL A 22 6.52 -6.95 -1.35
C VAL A 22 5.04 -6.65 -1.20
N VAL A 23 4.58 -5.58 -1.84
CA VAL A 23 3.18 -5.20 -1.76
C VAL A 23 2.30 -6.30 -2.35
N ASP A 24 2.72 -6.88 -3.48
CA ASP A 24 1.96 -7.94 -4.10
C ASP A 24 1.89 -9.16 -3.20
N ALA A 25 3.00 -9.51 -2.56
CA ALA A 25 3.02 -10.64 -1.63
C ALA A 25 2.09 -10.40 -0.45
N LEU A 26 2.08 -9.18 0.07
CA LEU A 26 1.21 -8.85 1.19
C LEU A 26 -0.26 -8.95 0.78
N ASN A 27 -0.59 -8.44 -0.40
CA ASN A 27 -1.97 -8.49 -0.85
C ASN A 27 -2.45 -9.92 -1.07
N ARG A 28 -1.57 -10.77 -1.55
CA ARG A 28 -1.94 -12.17 -1.76
C ARG A 28 -2.07 -12.92 -0.44
N SER A 29 -1.16 -12.64 0.48
CA SER A 29 -1.11 -13.40 1.74
C SER A 29 -2.22 -12.98 2.70
N LEU A 30 -2.63 -11.72 2.65
CA LEU A 30 -3.52 -11.16 3.64
C LEU A 30 -4.88 -10.77 3.06
N LYS A 31 -5.20 -11.25 1.88
CA LYS A 31 -6.46 -10.86 1.25
C LYS A 31 -7.67 -11.30 2.06
N ASP A 32 -7.54 -12.37 2.81
CA ASP A 32 -8.64 -12.89 3.61
C ASP A 32 -8.79 -12.16 4.94
N LYS A 33 -7.94 -11.18 5.19
CA LYS A 33 -7.96 -10.42 6.44
C LYS A 33 -8.64 -9.07 6.29
N ASP A 34 -9.28 -8.82 5.17
CA ASP A 34 -9.93 -7.53 4.88
C ASP A 34 -8.94 -6.39 4.87
N LEU A 35 -7.71 -6.67 4.45
CA LEU A 35 -6.68 -5.66 4.33
C LEU A 35 -6.23 -5.55 2.90
N MET A 36 -5.86 -4.35 2.51
CA MET A 36 -5.32 -4.08 1.19
C MET A 36 -4.13 -3.16 1.33
N PHE A 37 -3.13 -3.38 0.52
CA PHE A 37 -1.89 -2.62 0.57
C PHE A 37 -1.68 -1.92 -0.76
N GLY A 38 -1.29 -0.66 -0.71
CA GLY A 38 -1.05 0.12 -1.90
C GLY A 38 0.31 0.77 -1.88
N LEU A 39 0.84 1.04 -3.05
CA LEU A 39 2.11 1.72 -3.20
C LEU A 39 1.99 2.71 -4.33
N ALA A 40 2.45 3.94 -4.09
CA ALA A 40 2.46 4.99 -5.09
C ALA A 40 3.74 5.77 -4.98
N LEU A 41 4.19 6.33 -6.09
CA LEU A 41 5.34 7.21 -6.06
C LEU A 41 4.94 8.56 -5.51
N ASP A 42 5.84 9.17 -4.74
CA ASP A 42 5.65 10.52 -4.26
C ASP A 42 5.80 11.47 -5.43
N LYS A 43 4.83 12.36 -5.59
CA LYS A 43 4.87 13.31 -6.70
C LYS A 43 6.00 14.32 -6.56
N GLU A 44 6.38 14.62 -5.34
CA GLU A 44 7.38 15.63 -5.10
C GLU A 44 8.79 15.07 -5.05
N ASP A 45 8.93 13.79 -4.74
CA ASP A 45 10.24 13.17 -4.63
C ASP A 45 10.12 11.76 -5.18
N GLN A 46 10.58 11.57 -6.41
CA GLN A 46 10.43 10.28 -7.08
C GLN A 46 11.32 9.19 -6.47
N ASN A 47 12.20 9.56 -5.55
CA ASN A 47 12.97 8.57 -4.83
C ASN A 47 12.23 8.03 -3.63
N LYS A 48 11.03 8.52 -3.39
CA LYS A 48 10.20 8.09 -2.27
C LYS A 48 8.93 7.47 -2.78
N ALA A 49 8.39 6.56 -1.99
CA ALA A 49 7.12 5.94 -2.28
C ALA A 49 6.23 6.06 -1.05
N ILE A 50 4.94 6.08 -1.29
CA ILE A 50 3.97 6.15 -0.21
C ILE A 50 3.30 4.80 -0.11
N PHE A 51 3.47 4.15 1.03
CA PHE A 51 2.89 2.85 1.29
C PHE A 51 1.68 3.05 2.19
N THR A 52 0.55 2.50 1.79
CA THR A 52 -0.70 2.70 2.50
C THR A 52 -1.33 1.35 2.82
N ILE A 53 -1.86 1.24 4.01
CA ILE A 53 -2.61 0.06 4.43
C ILE A 53 -4.06 0.46 4.57
N TYR A 54 -4.92 -0.26 3.90
CA TYR A 54 -6.36 -0.01 3.91
C TYR A 54 -7.07 -1.18 4.58
N ARG A 55 -8.18 -0.84 5.21
CA ARG A 55 -9.12 -1.87 5.66
C ARG A 55 -10.32 -1.83 4.73
N THR A 56 -10.68 -2.97 4.20
CA THR A 56 -11.81 -3.05 3.27
C THR A 56 -13.02 -3.71 3.89
#